data_e39e160e64d18d8b8933ecb031d5e0a9
#
_entry.id   e39e160e64d18d8b8933ecb031d5e0a9
#
_cell.length_a   1.000
_cell.length_b   1.000
_cell.length_c   1.000
_cell.angle_alpha   90.00
_cell.angle_beta   90.00
_cell.angle_gamma   90.00
#
_symmetry.space_group_name_H-M   'P 1'
#
loop_
_entity.id
_entity.type
_entity.pdbx_description
1 polymer ?
#
loop_
_entity_poly.entity_id
_entity_poly.type
_entity_poly.pdbx_seq_one_letter_code
_entity_poly.pdbx_strand_id
1 'polypeptide(L)'
;MNPALRTFFCLIVAALTPMRAAYAPVPETDEGRDLVVRVRTAIAHDSNLFGAASGAIDSSVYTVAPGVNWNRSLTERTFLSASYALTLDRFDRRPGDKLLDSHDASLRLAHAFSQSTVLDLNNAFMVARNPESLLAGVKVNADQSFLRNQFDGRFTVPLAPKVTGTAKVRSALYEYRDSDLSRALDRIENLLGLAADYAVLPEVKAVAEYRHQDIHYSKLGELKNKRSDYVMAGADYELARKLTVSGRAGLEWRSRQGERSAIAPYAEFSGKYAYAQRAFVLGGVGYSLEETSDTARFNDSQALRAFITLQHPLTALIVVSGSVSLEPSTLQGRRGQADVSETTVRTGVTLSYLPTPKWLLAASVDLDRADSDDAVRNLRRTRFSVNATRSF
;
A
#
# COMPACT_ATOMS: atom_id res chain seq x y z
N MET A 1 3.05 7.39 38.01
CA MET A 1 2.58 7.22 36.64
C MET A 1 3.69 7.68 35.69
N ASN A 2 4.27 6.72 34.98
CA ASN A 2 5.47 6.92 34.15
C ASN A 2 5.18 7.81 32.93
N PRO A 3 6.03 8.79 32.60
CA PRO A 3 5.81 9.73 31.50
C PRO A 3 6.29 9.19 30.15
N ALA A 4 5.94 7.95 29.79
CA ALA A 4 6.52 7.30 28.63
C ALA A 4 5.47 6.84 27.62
N LEU A 5 4.62 7.78 27.11
CA LEU A 5 3.65 7.37 26.08
C LEU A 5 3.17 8.55 25.20
N ARG A 6 4.06 9.19 24.45
CA ARG A 6 3.69 10.32 23.57
C ARG A 6 4.38 10.30 22.22
N THR A 7 3.66 10.58 21.18
CA THR A 7 3.89 10.89 19.76
C THR A 7 3.79 9.73 18.79
N PHE A 8 2.57 9.60 18.21
CA PHE A 8 2.42 8.98 16.90
C PHE A 8 1.10 9.33 16.21
N PHE A 9 1.09 10.35 15.43
CA PHE A 9 -0.01 10.54 14.52
C PHE A 9 0.38 11.29 13.26
N CYS A 10 0.94 10.61 12.34
CA CYS A 10 0.91 10.97 10.93
C CYS A 10 1.42 9.76 10.15
N LEU A 11 0.56 9.14 9.37
CA LEU A 11 0.86 8.09 8.39
C LEU A 11 0.10 6.79 8.57
N ILE A 12 -1.24 6.85 8.61
CA ILE A 12 -2.02 5.71 8.16
C ILE A 12 -3.21 6.23 7.36
N VAL A 13 -2.91 6.78 6.20
CA VAL A 13 -3.65 6.56 4.97
C VAL A 13 -2.59 6.03 4.01
N ALA A 14 -1.87 5.03 4.47
CA ALA A 14 -1.14 4.18 3.56
C ALA A 14 -2.17 3.20 3.04
N ALA A 15 -2.72 3.57 1.88
CA ALA A 15 -2.98 2.65 0.83
C ALA A 15 -2.78 1.19 1.25
N LEU A 16 -3.76 0.41 1.05
CA LEU A 16 -3.70 -0.97 0.61
C LEU A 16 -2.88 -1.04 -0.69
N THR A 17 -1.64 -0.57 -0.62
CA THR A 17 -0.66 -0.89 -1.64
C THR A 17 -0.25 -2.31 -1.39
N PRO A 18 -0.09 -3.15 -2.43
CA PRO A 18 0.53 -4.45 -2.28
C PRO A 18 1.80 -4.27 -1.46
N MET A 19 1.96 -5.09 -0.42
CA MET A 19 3.15 -5.04 0.41
C MET A 19 4.34 -5.24 -0.53
N ARG A 20 5.07 -4.17 -0.76
CA ARG A 20 6.38 -4.28 -1.39
C ARG A 20 7.26 -5.15 -0.51
N ALA A 21 8.18 -5.88 -1.12
CA ALA A 21 9.24 -6.60 -0.44
C ALA A 21 9.76 -5.85 0.80
N ALA A 22 10.15 -6.61 1.80
CA ALA A 22 10.51 -6.10 3.12
C ALA A 22 11.29 -4.78 3.08
N TYR A 23 10.93 -3.87 3.95
CA TYR A 23 11.45 -2.51 4.03
C TYR A 23 12.98 -2.49 4.09
N ALA A 24 13.63 -1.92 3.08
CA ALA A 24 15.06 -1.64 3.11
C ALA A 24 15.30 -0.28 3.81
N PRO A 25 16.24 -0.19 4.76
CA PRO A 25 16.54 1.09 5.42
C PRO A 25 17.08 2.09 4.40
N VAL A 26 16.67 3.36 4.53
CA VAL A 26 17.23 4.45 3.73
C VAL A 26 18.68 4.67 4.18
N PRO A 27 19.65 4.65 3.26
CA PRO A 27 21.04 4.94 3.60
C PRO A 27 21.19 6.33 4.24
N GLU A 28 22.02 6.44 5.27
CA GLU A 28 22.24 7.72 5.99
C GLU A 28 22.77 8.84 5.10
N THR A 29 23.46 8.50 4.01
CA THR A 29 23.95 9.48 3.03
C THR A 29 22.86 10.22 2.28
N ASP A 30 21.63 9.73 2.30
CA ASP A 30 20.51 10.36 1.60
C ASP A 30 19.84 11.42 2.46
N GLU A 31 20.16 11.45 3.77
CA GLU A 31 19.61 12.45 4.68
C GLU A 31 20.22 13.84 4.39
N GLY A 32 19.34 14.82 4.15
CA GLY A 32 19.73 16.23 3.97
C GLY A 32 20.28 16.60 2.59
N ARG A 33 20.24 15.71 1.59
CA ARG A 33 20.61 16.03 0.21
C ARG A 33 19.38 16.46 -0.59
N ASP A 34 19.52 17.54 -1.34
CA ASP A 34 18.47 18.00 -2.26
C ASP A 34 18.27 17.02 -3.41
N LEU A 35 19.34 16.43 -3.93
CA LEU A 35 19.31 15.49 -5.04
C LEU A 35 20.08 14.21 -4.69
N VAL A 36 19.43 13.09 -4.87
CA VAL A 36 20.00 11.75 -4.69
C VAL A 36 19.72 10.91 -5.92
N VAL A 37 20.78 10.41 -6.54
CA VAL A 37 20.69 9.43 -7.64
C VAL A 37 21.04 8.06 -7.09
N ARG A 38 20.23 7.05 -7.42
CA ARG A 38 20.46 5.66 -7.01
C ARG A 38 20.41 4.74 -8.21
N VAL A 39 21.24 3.71 -8.17
CA VAL A 39 21.15 2.60 -9.11
C VAL A 39 21.07 1.31 -8.31
N ARG A 40 19.99 0.57 -8.48
CA ARG A 40 19.80 -0.77 -7.92
C ARG A 40 20.02 -1.79 -9.02
N THR A 41 20.76 -2.84 -8.71
CA THR A 41 20.84 -4.08 -9.50
C THR A 41 20.37 -5.24 -8.65
N ALA A 42 19.64 -6.18 -9.24
CA ALA A 42 19.16 -7.36 -8.53
C ALA A 42 19.18 -8.60 -9.40
N ILE A 43 19.32 -9.74 -8.74
CA ILE A 43 19.03 -11.06 -9.31
C ILE A 43 18.00 -11.70 -8.39
N ALA A 44 16.92 -12.20 -8.98
CA ALA A 44 15.87 -12.90 -8.27
C ALA A 44 15.53 -14.22 -8.97
N HIS A 45 15.01 -15.15 -8.19
CA HIS A 45 14.34 -16.35 -8.71
C HIS A 45 12.89 -16.35 -8.22
N ASP A 46 11.96 -16.49 -9.13
CA ASP A 46 10.52 -16.51 -8.87
C ASP A 46 9.94 -17.86 -9.30
N SER A 47 9.35 -18.59 -8.36
CA SER A 47 8.81 -19.93 -8.62
C SER A 47 7.47 -19.94 -9.36
N ASN A 48 6.80 -18.78 -9.49
CA ASN A 48 5.47 -18.69 -10.09
C ASN A 48 5.16 -17.25 -10.57
N LEU A 49 5.70 -16.90 -11.74
CA LEU A 49 5.62 -15.55 -12.31
C LEU A 49 4.19 -14.98 -12.39
N PHE A 50 3.23 -15.82 -12.76
CA PHE A 50 1.85 -15.40 -13.03
C PHE A 50 0.87 -15.73 -11.91
N GLY A 51 1.35 -16.30 -10.81
CA GLY A 51 0.45 -16.70 -9.71
C GLY A 51 -0.51 -17.82 -10.07
N ALA A 52 -0.08 -18.74 -10.92
CA ALA A 52 -0.90 -19.84 -11.38
C ALA A 52 -1.18 -20.85 -10.27
N ALA A 53 -2.42 -21.36 -10.20
CA ALA A 53 -2.79 -22.46 -9.31
C ALA A 53 -2.15 -23.80 -9.76
N SER A 54 -1.93 -23.96 -11.05
CA SER A 54 -1.28 -25.15 -11.67
C SER A 54 -0.47 -24.71 -12.89
N GLY A 55 0.55 -25.48 -13.26
CA GLY A 55 1.41 -25.14 -14.39
C GLY A 55 2.23 -23.87 -14.15
N ALA A 56 2.68 -23.65 -12.92
CA ALA A 56 3.48 -22.49 -12.55
C ALA A 56 4.74 -22.37 -13.43
N ILE A 57 5.02 -21.16 -13.88
CA ILE A 57 6.23 -20.84 -14.65
C ILE A 57 7.22 -20.17 -13.70
N ASP A 58 8.35 -20.82 -13.46
CA ASP A 58 9.47 -20.26 -12.72
C ASP A 58 10.39 -19.46 -13.65
N SER A 59 11.07 -18.46 -13.13
CA SER A 59 12.09 -17.73 -13.89
C SER A 59 13.12 -17.06 -12.98
N SER A 60 14.34 -16.99 -13.48
CA SER A 60 15.29 -16.00 -12.99
C SER A 60 14.96 -14.63 -13.59
N VAL A 61 15.14 -13.59 -12.80
CA VAL A 61 14.86 -12.20 -13.15
C VAL A 61 16.10 -11.35 -12.85
N TYR A 62 16.57 -10.63 -13.85
CA TYR A 62 17.70 -9.70 -13.73
C TYR A 62 17.17 -8.28 -13.81
N THR A 63 17.40 -7.50 -12.77
CA THR A 63 16.87 -6.14 -12.64
C THR A 63 17.98 -5.10 -12.67
N VAL A 64 17.76 -4.01 -13.41
CA VAL A 64 18.50 -2.75 -13.27
C VAL A 64 17.48 -1.64 -13.05
N ALA A 65 17.64 -0.88 -11.97
CA ALA A 65 16.69 0.17 -11.63
C ALA A 65 17.41 1.48 -11.24
N PRO A 66 17.69 2.37 -12.20
CA PRO A 66 18.11 3.74 -11.89
C PRO A 66 16.93 4.53 -11.34
N GLY A 67 17.23 5.42 -10.38
CA GLY A 67 16.23 6.30 -9.79
C GLY A 67 16.84 7.61 -9.34
N VAL A 68 16.01 8.63 -9.25
CA VAL A 68 16.35 9.96 -8.77
C VAL A 68 15.32 10.45 -7.77
N ASN A 69 15.77 11.02 -6.67
CA ASN A 69 14.96 11.71 -5.70
C ASN A 69 15.45 13.15 -5.56
N TRP A 70 14.55 14.08 -5.65
CA TRP A 70 14.82 15.49 -5.45
C TRP A 70 13.90 16.03 -4.36
N ASN A 71 14.52 16.65 -3.33
CA ASN A 71 13.83 17.18 -2.16
C ASN A 71 14.32 18.60 -1.92
N ARG A 72 13.41 19.56 -1.84
CA ARG A 72 13.80 20.95 -1.63
C ARG A 72 12.79 21.73 -0.79
N SER A 73 13.29 22.45 0.18
CA SER A 73 12.52 23.53 0.81
C SER A 73 12.56 24.76 -0.10
N LEU A 74 11.43 25.07 -0.74
CA LEU A 74 11.28 26.25 -1.58
C LEU A 74 11.26 27.54 -0.74
N THR A 75 10.66 27.44 0.45
CA THR A 75 10.63 28.46 1.51
C THR A 75 10.69 27.76 2.86
N GLU A 76 10.76 28.51 3.95
CA GLU A 76 10.67 27.95 5.33
C GLU A 76 9.36 27.19 5.60
N ARG A 77 8.33 27.42 4.79
CA ARG A 77 6.99 26.84 4.94
C ARG A 77 6.55 25.95 3.79
N THR A 78 7.35 25.83 2.74
CA THR A 78 6.99 25.08 1.54
C THR A 78 8.05 24.07 1.21
N PHE A 79 7.69 22.80 1.21
CA PHE A 79 8.55 21.68 0.84
C PHE A 79 8.03 21.04 -0.45
N LEU A 80 8.92 20.75 -1.39
CA LEU A 80 8.65 20.05 -2.63
C LEU A 80 9.56 18.83 -2.73
N SER A 81 8.99 17.68 -3.07
CA SER A 81 9.70 16.43 -3.31
C SER A 81 9.24 15.82 -4.61
N ALA A 82 10.18 15.39 -5.43
CA ALA A 82 9.92 14.63 -6.65
C ALA A 82 10.80 13.38 -6.69
N SER A 83 10.24 12.27 -7.14
CA SER A 83 11.01 11.05 -7.37
C SER A 83 10.63 10.41 -8.70
N TYR A 84 11.60 9.73 -9.29
CA TYR A 84 11.38 8.89 -10.46
C TYR A 84 12.30 7.66 -10.38
N ALA A 85 11.76 6.50 -10.71
CA ALA A 85 12.52 5.27 -10.85
C ALA A 85 12.06 4.53 -12.13
N LEU A 86 13.04 4.10 -12.92
CA LEU A 86 12.85 3.17 -14.02
C LEU A 86 13.32 1.79 -13.53
N THR A 87 12.53 0.75 -13.74
CA THR A 87 12.94 -0.63 -13.49
C THR A 87 12.94 -1.40 -14.79
N LEU A 88 14.06 -2.00 -15.14
CA LEU A 88 14.23 -2.86 -16.29
C LEU A 88 14.42 -4.29 -15.78
N ASP A 89 13.45 -5.18 -16.07
CA ASP A 89 13.45 -6.58 -15.69
C ASP A 89 13.63 -7.46 -16.90
N ARG A 90 14.66 -8.32 -16.90
CA ARG A 90 14.88 -9.36 -17.89
C ARG A 90 14.58 -10.73 -17.28
N PHE A 91 13.70 -11.48 -17.93
CA PHE A 91 13.24 -12.80 -17.55
C PHE A 91 13.88 -13.89 -18.42
N ASP A 92 14.31 -14.98 -17.81
CA ASP A 92 14.85 -16.13 -18.59
C ASP A 92 13.71 -16.92 -19.23
N ARG A 93 12.65 -17.24 -18.49
CA ARG A 93 11.60 -18.19 -18.89
C ARG A 93 10.21 -17.59 -19.00
N ARG A 94 10.08 -16.28 -19.14
CA ARG A 94 8.77 -15.64 -19.33
C ARG A 94 8.29 -15.88 -20.77
N PRO A 95 7.03 -16.34 -21.01
CA PRO A 95 6.41 -16.31 -22.34
C PRO A 95 6.14 -14.88 -22.78
N GLY A 96 6.23 -14.60 -24.07
CA GLY A 96 6.11 -13.25 -24.64
C GLY A 96 7.35 -12.40 -24.37
N ASP A 97 7.15 -11.12 -24.09
CA ASP A 97 8.24 -10.18 -23.84
C ASP A 97 9.06 -10.57 -22.62
N LYS A 98 10.35 -10.77 -22.82
CA LYS A 98 11.30 -11.10 -21.75
C LYS A 98 11.97 -9.90 -21.10
N LEU A 99 11.89 -8.73 -21.73
CA LEU A 99 12.39 -7.48 -21.20
C LEU A 99 11.20 -6.55 -20.94
N LEU A 100 10.98 -6.21 -19.68
CA LEU A 100 9.90 -5.34 -19.25
C LEU A 100 10.47 -4.10 -18.59
N ASP A 101 9.82 -2.97 -18.86
CA ASP A 101 10.10 -1.68 -18.22
C ASP A 101 8.92 -1.31 -17.30
N SER A 102 9.24 -0.85 -16.10
CA SER A 102 8.26 -0.31 -15.16
C SER A 102 8.71 1.07 -14.71
N HIS A 103 7.76 1.96 -14.48
CA HIS A 103 8.01 3.35 -14.13
C HIS A 103 7.28 3.69 -12.84
N ASP A 104 7.98 4.30 -11.90
CA ASP A 104 7.43 4.88 -10.69
C ASP A 104 7.81 6.35 -10.62
N ALA A 105 6.83 7.23 -10.48
CA ALA A 105 7.07 8.66 -10.27
C ALA A 105 6.21 9.17 -9.12
N SER A 106 6.73 10.09 -8.32
CA SER A 106 5.93 10.80 -7.33
C SER A 106 6.30 12.27 -7.27
N LEU A 107 5.30 13.08 -6.93
CA LEU A 107 5.44 14.51 -6.68
C LEU A 107 4.67 14.85 -5.40
N ARG A 108 5.33 15.45 -4.41
CA ARG A 108 4.70 15.90 -3.17
C ARG A 108 4.98 17.37 -2.93
N LEU A 109 3.93 18.11 -2.60
CA LEU A 109 3.98 19.49 -2.14
C LEU A 109 3.39 19.57 -0.73
N ALA A 110 4.16 20.04 0.24
CA ALA A 110 3.67 20.36 1.57
C ALA A 110 3.85 21.85 1.85
N HIS A 111 2.78 22.51 2.29
CA HIS A 111 2.80 23.93 2.62
C HIS A 111 2.16 24.18 4.00
N ALA A 112 2.89 24.88 4.87
CA ALA A 112 2.39 25.29 6.18
C ALA A 112 1.96 26.76 6.12
N PHE A 113 0.65 27.02 6.09
CA PHE A 113 0.10 28.38 6.22
C PHE A 113 0.37 28.95 7.60
N SER A 114 0.33 28.09 8.63
CA SER A 114 0.69 28.36 10.02
C SER A 114 1.29 27.11 10.66
N GLN A 115 1.63 27.14 11.95
CA GLN A 115 2.11 25.95 12.69
C GLN A 115 1.07 24.83 12.76
N SER A 116 -0.21 25.15 12.61
CA SER A 116 -1.34 24.20 12.75
C SER A 116 -2.21 24.09 11.50
N THR A 117 -1.98 24.90 10.46
CA THR A 117 -2.71 24.86 9.19
C THR A 117 -1.77 24.38 8.09
N VAL A 118 -1.98 23.18 7.60
CA VAL A 118 -1.08 22.51 6.65
C VAL A 118 -1.87 21.95 5.47
N LEU A 119 -1.33 22.15 4.27
CA LEU A 119 -1.73 21.50 3.03
C LEU A 119 -0.64 20.49 2.62
N ASP A 120 -1.02 19.25 2.36
CA ASP A 120 -0.14 18.20 1.85
C ASP A 120 -0.80 17.59 0.59
N LEU A 121 -0.14 17.71 -0.55
CA LEU A 121 -0.57 17.18 -1.83
C LEU A 121 0.47 16.18 -2.31
N ASN A 122 0.01 15.03 -2.76
CA ASN A 122 0.87 13.99 -3.31
C ASN A 122 0.25 13.41 -4.58
N ASN A 123 1.05 13.26 -5.63
CA ASN A 123 0.68 12.51 -6.82
C ASN A 123 1.67 11.36 -7.00
N ALA A 124 1.17 10.14 -7.18
CA ALA A 124 1.95 8.95 -7.44
C ALA A 124 1.49 8.32 -8.76
N PHE A 125 2.41 8.21 -9.69
CA PHE A 125 2.22 7.59 -10.99
C PHE A 125 3.04 6.32 -11.10
N MET A 126 2.43 5.25 -11.60
CA MET A 126 3.09 3.95 -11.76
C MET A 126 2.66 3.32 -13.10
N VAL A 127 3.63 2.82 -13.84
CA VAL A 127 3.42 1.84 -14.91
C VAL A 127 4.09 0.55 -14.46
N ALA A 128 3.30 -0.47 -14.09
CA ALA A 128 3.81 -1.77 -13.68
C ALA A 128 3.62 -2.76 -14.82
N ARG A 129 4.72 -3.22 -15.42
CA ARG A 129 4.73 -4.23 -16.51
C ARG A 129 4.78 -5.65 -15.97
N ASN A 130 5.37 -5.82 -14.80
CA ASN A 130 5.38 -7.07 -14.06
C ASN A 130 4.94 -6.80 -12.62
N PRO A 131 3.62 -6.72 -12.36
CA PRO A 131 3.13 -6.39 -11.04
C PRO A 131 3.57 -7.45 -10.02
N GLU A 132 4.16 -7.00 -8.93
CA GLU A 132 4.50 -7.88 -7.80
C GLU A 132 3.26 -8.37 -7.06
N SER A 133 2.17 -7.61 -7.16
CA SER A 133 0.87 -7.98 -6.61
C SER A 133 0.09 -8.81 -7.60
N LEU A 134 -0.13 -10.03 -7.24
CA LEU A 134 -0.98 -10.93 -8.00
C LEU A 134 -2.44 -10.57 -7.75
N LEU A 135 -3.20 -10.42 -8.83
CA LEU A 135 -4.64 -10.27 -8.76
C LEU A 135 -5.26 -11.67 -8.59
N ALA A 136 -5.72 -12.00 -7.41
CA ALA A 136 -6.38 -13.26 -7.16
C ALA A 136 -7.57 -13.45 -8.11
N GLY A 137 -7.72 -14.64 -8.69
CA GLY A 137 -8.80 -14.97 -9.63
C GLY A 137 -8.64 -14.45 -11.06
N VAL A 138 -7.53 -13.83 -11.40
CA VAL A 138 -7.18 -13.52 -12.78
C VAL A 138 -6.72 -14.79 -13.49
N LYS A 139 -7.11 -14.96 -14.76
CA LYS A 139 -6.66 -16.11 -15.57
C LYS A 139 -5.14 -16.22 -15.58
N VAL A 140 -4.67 -17.43 -15.43
CA VAL A 140 -3.25 -17.79 -15.56
C VAL A 140 -2.70 -17.29 -16.91
N ASN A 141 -1.49 -16.74 -16.90
CA ASN A 141 -0.78 -16.20 -18.07
C ASN A 141 -1.37 -14.89 -18.64
N ALA A 142 -2.27 -14.22 -17.95
CA ALA A 142 -2.70 -12.88 -18.35
C ALA A 142 -1.58 -11.86 -18.11
N ASP A 143 -1.42 -10.93 -19.03
CA ASP A 143 -0.57 -9.75 -18.81
C ASP A 143 -1.27 -8.81 -17.80
N GLN A 144 -0.81 -8.83 -16.56
CA GLN A 144 -1.36 -7.99 -15.49
C GLN A 144 -0.79 -6.57 -15.46
N SER A 145 -0.08 -6.17 -16.52
CA SER A 145 0.47 -4.81 -16.65
C SER A 145 -0.62 -3.75 -16.54
N PHE A 146 -0.36 -2.73 -15.76
CA PHE A 146 -1.30 -1.61 -15.59
C PHE A 146 -0.57 -0.28 -15.43
N LEU A 147 -1.33 0.78 -15.70
CA LEU A 147 -1.02 2.15 -15.31
C LEU A 147 -1.90 2.51 -14.11
N ARG A 148 -1.29 3.14 -13.12
CA ARG A 148 -2.00 3.75 -11.99
C ARG A 148 -1.53 5.18 -11.82
N ASN A 149 -2.47 6.10 -11.70
CA ASN A 149 -2.19 7.45 -11.23
C ASN A 149 -3.05 7.73 -10.00
N GLN A 150 -2.43 8.12 -8.89
CA GLN A 150 -3.13 8.44 -7.66
C GLN A 150 -2.73 9.82 -7.18
N PHE A 151 -3.73 10.66 -6.99
CA PHE A 151 -3.62 11.95 -6.33
C PHE A 151 -4.21 11.85 -4.92
N ASP A 152 -3.47 12.30 -3.92
CA ASP A 152 -3.91 12.44 -2.53
C ASP A 152 -3.74 13.90 -2.09
N GLY A 153 -4.77 14.49 -1.51
CA GLY A 153 -4.73 15.80 -0.90
C GLY A 153 -5.21 15.74 0.55
N ARG A 154 -4.54 16.48 1.44
CA ARG A 154 -4.93 16.63 2.84
C ARG A 154 -4.79 18.08 3.22
N PHE A 155 -5.84 18.63 3.82
CA PHE A 155 -5.83 19.96 4.41
C PHE A 155 -6.23 19.85 5.88
N THR A 156 -5.37 20.33 6.77
CA THR A 156 -5.58 20.29 8.21
C THR A 156 -5.64 21.71 8.74
N VAL A 157 -6.65 22.02 9.58
CA VAL A 157 -6.89 23.35 10.13
C VAL A 157 -7.43 23.27 11.56
N PRO A 158 -6.99 24.12 12.51
CA PRO A 158 -7.62 24.22 13.81
C PRO A 158 -8.99 24.89 13.66
N LEU A 159 -10.04 24.23 14.14
CA LEU A 159 -11.40 24.77 14.17
C LEU A 159 -11.72 25.44 15.49
N ALA A 160 -11.12 24.97 16.58
CA ALA A 160 -11.22 25.50 17.93
C ALA A 160 -9.97 25.11 18.74
N PRO A 161 -9.76 25.64 19.97
CA PRO A 161 -8.54 25.34 20.75
C PRO A 161 -8.21 23.88 20.99
N LYS A 162 -9.22 23.01 20.97
CA LYS A 162 -9.04 21.55 21.14
C LYS A 162 -9.55 20.73 19.94
N VAL A 163 -10.00 21.39 18.88
CA VAL A 163 -10.61 20.75 17.72
C VAL A 163 -9.79 21.04 16.48
N THR A 164 -9.34 19.99 15.80
CA THR A 164 -8.66 20.06 14.50
C THR A 164 -9.56 19.43 13.43
N GLY A 165 -9.82 20.14 12.35
CA GLY A 165 -10.49 19.62 11.17
C GLY A 165 -9.49 19.14 10.13
N THR A 166 -9.80 18.03 9.46
CA THR A 166 -9.01 17.52 8.35
C THR A 166 -9.92 17.16 7.18
N ALA A 167 -9.68 17.77 6.02
CA ALA A 167 -10.27 17.37 4.75
C ALA A 167 -9.26 16.52 3.97
N LYS A 168 -9.74 15.43 3.37
CA LYS A 168 -8.95 14.48 2.60
C LYS A 168 -9.61 14.28 1.24
N VAL A 169 -8.82 14.25 0.18
CA VAL A 169 -9.28 13.83 -1.15
C VAL A 169 -8.33 12.78 -1.69
N ARG A 170 -8.87 11.81 -2.40
CA ARG A 170 -8.10 10.85 -3.20
C ARG A 170 -8.79 10.64 -4.53
N SER A 171 -8.00 10.60 -5.61
CA SER A 171 -8.45 10.15 -6.92
C SER A 171 -7.43 9.16 -7.43
N ALA A 172 -7.87 7.94 -7.78
CA ALA A 172 -7.00 6.90 -8.31
C ALA A 172 -7.55 6.36 -9.62
N LEU A 173 -6.77 6.47 -10.68
CA LEU A 173 -7.04 5.90 -12.00
C LEU A 173 -6.30 4.59 -12.15
N TYR A 174 -6.98 3.55 -12.68
CA TYR A 174 -6.39 2.26 -13.04
C TYR A 174 -6.74 1.94 -14.48
N GLU A 175 -5.72 1.66 -15.29
CA GLU A 175 -5.84 1.23 -16.68
C GLU A 175 -4.99 0.00 -16.92
N TYR A 176 -5.60 -1.09 -17.37
CA TYR A 176 -4.93 -2.37 -17.64
C TYR A 176 -4.62 -2.49 -19.13
N ARG A 177 -3.46 -3.08 -19.43
CA ARG A 177 -3.00 -3.26 -20.81
C ARG A 177 -3.69 -4.42 -21.52
N ASP A 178 -3.94 -5.51 -20.80
CA ASP A 178 -4.70 -6.65 -21.31
C ASP A 178 -6.17 -6.24 -21.54
N SER A 179 -6.74 -6.61 -22.68
CA SER A 179 -8.09 -6.18 -23.09
C SER A 179 -9.20 -6.73 -22.19
N ASP A 180 -9.03 -7.94 -21.66
CA ASP A 180 -10.03 -8.56 -20.78
C ASP A 180 -9.94 -7.98 -19.38
N LEU A 181 -8.73 -7.72 -18.88
CA LEU A 181 -8.52 -7.00 -17.62
C LEU A 181 -8.98 -5.54 -17.73
N SER A 182 -8.67 -4.85 -18.82
CA SER A 182 -9.15 -3.49 -19.09
C SER A 182 -10.68 -3.43 -19.05
N ARG A 183 -11.38 -4.38 -19.71
CA ARG A 183 -12.84 -4.45 -19.68
C ARG A 183 -13.38 -4.70 -18.27
N ALA A 184 -12.65 -5.46 -17.47
CA ALA A 184 -13.07 -5.86 -16.14
C ALA A 184 -12.72 -4.84 -15.06
N LEU A 185 -11.55 -4.19 -15.14
CA LEU A 185 -10.90 -3.53 -14.01
C LEU A 185 -10.52 -2.06 -14.24
N ASP A 186 -10.56 -1.55 -15.50
CA ASP A 186 -10.32 -0.12 -15.74
C ASP A 186 -11.35 0.72 -14.99
N ARG A 187 -10.87 1.59 -14.12
CA ARG A 187 -11.73 2.38 -13.26
C ARG A 187 -11.05 3.62 -12.72
N ILE A 188 -11.87 4.54 -12.25
CA ILE A 188 -11.48 5.65 -11.41
C ILE A 188 -12.15 5.51 -10.04
N GLU A 189 -11.38 5.69 -8.98
CA GLU A 189 -11.85 5.69 -7.60
C GLU A 189 -11.63 7.09 -7.02
N ASN A 190 -12.72 7.73 -6.58
CA ASN A 190 -12.66 9.03 -5.92
C ASN A 190 -13.11 8.89 -4.47
N LEU A 191 -12.39 9.50 -3.54
CA LEU A 191 -12.72 9.51 -2.13
C LEU A 191 -12.60 10.94 -1.59
N LEU A 192 -13.63 11.37 -0.89
CA LEU A 192 -13.65 12.57 -0.08
C LEU A 192 -13.80 12.17 1.39
N GLY A 193 -12.94 12.66 2.26
CA GLY A 193 -12.99 12.42 3.71
C GLY A 193 -13.00 13.73 4.49
N LEU A 194 -13.80 13.77 5.55
CA LEU A 194 -13.84 14.86 6.52
C LEU A 194 -13.67 14.26 7.91
N ALA A 195 -12.71 14.76 8.67
CA ALA A 195 -12.46 14.31 10.03
C ALA A 195 -12.41 15.50 11.00
N ALA A 196 -12.88 15.28 12.21
CA ALA A 196 -12.74 16.17 13.34
C ALA A 196 -12.06 15.41 14.47
N ASP A 197 -10.93 15.95 14.94
CA ASP A 197 -10.12 15.41 16.03
C ASP A 197 -10.29 16.30 17.25
N TYR A 198 -10.77 15.77 18.37
CA TYR A 198 -10.90 16.46 19.64
C TYR A 198 -9.80 16.03 20.61
N ALA A 199 -8.97 16.95 21.07
CA ALA A 199 -7.92 16.69 22.05
C ALA A 199 -8.53 16.51 23.44
N VAL A 200 -8.82 15.26 23.83
CA VAL A 200 -9.34 14.89 25.16
C VAL A 200 -8.25 15.12 26.22
N LEU A 201 -7.07 14.60 25.94
CA LEU A 201 -5.84 14.77 26.70
C LEU A 201 -4.73 15.17 25.72
N PRO A 202 -3.61 15.72 26.17
CA PRO A 202 -2.48 16.00 25.27
C PRO A 202 -2.04 14.78 24.44
N GLU A 203 -2.23 13.57 24.99
CA GLU A 203 -1.87 12.28 24.39
C GLU A 203 -3.00 11.57 23.67
N VAL A 204 -4.26 12.01 23.90
CA VAL A 204 -5.45 11.30 23.42
C VAL A 204 -6.30 12.22 22.57
N LYS A 205 -6.59 11.82 21.36
CA LYS A 205 -7.56 12.49 20.49
C LYS A 205 -8.72 11.55 20.22
N ALA A 206 -9.93 12.00 20.49
CA ALA A 206 -11.13 11.36 19.96
C ALA A 206 -11.34 11.84 18.52
N VAL A 207 -11.74 10.95 17.63
CA VAL A 207 -11.90 11.26 16.21
C VAL A 207 -13.27 10.84 15.74
N ALA A 208 -13.91 11.72 14.96
CA ALA A 208 -15.08 11.42 14.15
C ALA A 208 -14.73 11.64 12.69
N GLU A 209 -15.06 10.70 11.82
CA GLU A 209 -14.72 10.77 10.40
C GLU A 209 -15.90 10.33 9.52
N TYR A 210 -16.15 11.09 8.47
CA TYR A 210 -17.03 10.73 7.36
C TYR A 210 -16.20 10.59 6.10
N ARG A 211 -16.46 9.53 5.30
CA ARG A 211 -15.86 9.35 3.97
C ARG A 211 -16.96 9.07 2.96
N HIS A 212 -16.80 9.63 1.78
CA HIS A 212 -17.61 9.33 0.60
C HIS A 212 -16.69 8.80 -0.49
N GLN A 213 -17.03 7.65 -1.09
CA GLN A 213 -16.25 7.03 -2.15
C GLN A 213 -17.16 6.72 -3.34
N ASP A 214 -16.70 7.10 -4.55
CA ASP A 214 -17.30 6.71 -5.83
C ASP A 214 -16.28 5.88 -6.61
N ILE A 215 -16.73 4.73 -7.12
CA ILE A 215 -15.94 3.85 -8.01
C ILE A 215 -16.67 3.75 -9.34
N HIS A 216 -16.04 4.27 -10.38
CA HIS A 216 -16.55 4.26 -11.75
C HIS A 216 -15.69 3.37 -12.63
N TYR A 217 -16.29 2.32 -13.18
CA TYR A 217 -15.67 1.46 -14.16
C TYR A 217 -15.86 2.01 -15.57
N SER A 218 -14.78 2.08 -16.37
CA SER A 218 -14.78 2.62 -17.73
C SER A 218 -15.62 1.80 -18.70
N LYS A 219 -15.75 0.49 -18.44
CA LYS A 219 -16.53 -0.45 -19.24
C LYS A 219 -17.50 -1.23 -18.33
N LEU A 220 -18.73 -1.46 -18.80
CA LEU A 220 -19.77 -2.14 -18.04
C LEU A 220 -20.09 -1.45 -16.69
N GLY A 221 -19.94 -0.13 -16.63
CA GLY A 221 -20.16 0.66 -15.41
C GLY A 221 -21.55 0.49 -14.82
N GLU A 222 -22.57 0.35 -15.67
CA GLU A 222 -23.96 0.10 -15.26
C GLU A 222 -24.13 -1.15 -14.37
N LEU A 223 -23.17 -2.08 -14.42
CA LEU A 223 -23.20 -3.31 -13.63
C LEU A 223 -22.23 -3.29 -12.44
N LYS A 224 -21.27 -2.36 -12.42
CA LYS A 224 -20.12 -2.43 -11.51
C LYS A 224 -19.94 -1.18 -10.66
N ASN A 225 -20.44 -0.03 -11.11
CA ASN A 225 -20.27 1.22 -10.39
C ASN A 225 -20.79 1.11 -8.96
N LYS A 226 -20.05 1.69 -8.03
CA LYS A 226 -20.34 1.63 -6.60
C LYS A 226 -20.15 3.00 -5.98
N ARG A 227 -20.94 3.24 -4.94
CA ARG A 227 -20.83 4.39 -4.08
C ARG A 227 -20.87 3.93 -2.63
N SER A 228 -19.94 4.38 -1.82
CA SER A 228 -19.88 4.05 -0.41
C SER A 228 -19.84 5.30 0.45
N ASP A 229 -20.60 5.29 1.53
CA ASP A 229 -20.57 6.29 2.59
C ASP A 229 -20.13 5.60 3.88
N TYR A 230 -19.14 6.18 4.56
CA TYR A 230 -18.58 5.68 5.81
C TYR A 230 -18.81 6.70 6.92
N VAL A 231 -19.31 6.24 8.06
CA VAL A 231 -19.32 7.03 9.30
C VAL A 231 -18.57 6.26 10.35
N MET A 232 -17.55 6.89 10.90
CA MET A 232 -16.61 6.23 11.82
C MET A 232 -16.33 7.13 13.02
N ALA A 233 -16.10 6.47 14.14
CA ALA A 233 -15.55 7.10 15.34
C ALA A 233 -14.33 6.30 15.80
N GLY A 234 -13.45 6.95 16.56
CA GLY A 234 -12.25 6.29 17.06
C GLY A 234 -11.41 7.16 17.93
N ALA A 235 -10.21 6.71 18.19
CA ALA A 235 -9.25 7.43 18.99
C ALA A 235 -7.83 7.22 18.48
N ASP A 236 -7.03 8.27 18.69
CA ASP A 236 -5.63 8.29 18.48
C ASP A 236 -4.95 8.48 19.82
N TYR A 237 -4.12 7.55 20.18
CA TYR A 237 -3.40 7.57 21.43
C TYR A 237 -1.90 7.56 21.20
N GLU A 238 -1.28 8.62 21.63
CA GLU A 238 0.14 8.84 21.54
C GLU A 238 0.78 8.56 22.90
N LEU A 239 1.24 7.29 23.08
CA LEU A 239 1.65 6.78 24.38
C LEU A 239 3.07 7.18 24.82
N ALA A 240 3.93 7.46 23.90
CA ALA A 240 5.30 8.00 24.06
C ALA A 240 5.82 8.41 22.69
N ARG A 241 6.99 9.05 22.65
CA ARG A 241 7.73 9.19 21.38
C ARG A 241 7.98 7.84 20.66
N LYS A 242 7.68 6.72 21.31
CA LYS A 242 8.01 5.36 20.87
C LYS A 242 6.81 4.49 20.50
N LEU A 243 5.63 4.76 21.03
CA LEU A 243 4.46 3.93 20.78
C LEU A 243 3.27 4.78 20.34
N THR A 244 2.68 4.44 19.24
CA THR A 244 1.45 5.04 18.76
C THR A 244 0.44 4.01 18.38
N VAL A 245 -0.80 4.32 18.68
CA VAL A 245 -1.94 3.48 18.40
C VAL A 245 -3.06 4.32 17.80
N SER A 246 -3.68 3.81 16.77
CA SER A 246 -4.85 4.39 16.11
C SER A 246 -5.92 3.33 15.95
N GLY A 247 -7.16 3.70 16.24
CA GLY A 247 -8.31 2.84 16.00
C GLY A 247 -9.49 3.63 15.46
N ARG A 248 -10.19 3.06 14.49
CA ARG A 248 -11.44 3.55 13.92
C ARG A 248 -12.41 2.40 13.79
N ALA A 249 -13.67 2.65 14.08
CA ALA A 249 -14.76 1.70 13.84
C ALA A 249 -16.00 2.46 13.40
N GLY A 250 -16.82 1.83 12.57
CA GLY A 250 -18.02 2.44 12.03
C GLY A 250 -18.78 1.51 11.10
N LEU A 251 -19.56 2.13 10.23
CA LEU A 251 -20.36 1.44 9.23
C LEU A 251 -20.07 2.01 7.85
N GLU A 252 -20.12 1.13 6.87
CA GLU A 252 -20.12 1.43 5.45
C GLU A 252 -21.50 1.13 4.86
N TRP A 253 -22.07 2.09 4.17
CA TRP A 253 -23.25 1.94 3.32
C TRP A 253 -22.80 1.94 1.88
N ARG A 254 -22.85 0.77 1.23
CA ARG A 254 -22.43 0.62 -0.17
C ARG A 254 -23.63 0.41 -1.09
N SER A 255 -23.87 1.38 -1.97
CA SER A 255 -24.80 1.27 -3.09
C SER A 255 -24.08 0.68 -4.29
N ARG A 256 -24.73 -0.31 -4.94
CA ARG A 256 -24.21 -1.00 -6.11
C ARG A 256 -25.14 -0.81 -7.27
N GLN A 257 -24.62 -0.51 -8.43
CA GLN A 257 -25.45 -0.41 -9.63
C GLN A 257 -25.87 -1.80 -10.09
N GLY A 258 -27.17 -2.01 -10.28
CA GLY A 258 -27.74 -3.30 -10.70
C GLY A 258 -27.79 -4.41 -9.64
N GLU A 259 -27.44 -4.11 -8.39
CA GLU A 259 -27.42 -5.04 -7.27
C GLU A 259 -28.01 -4.41 -6.00
N ARG A 260 -28.27 -5.23 -4.97
CA ARG A 260 -28.72 -4.73 -3.67
C ARG A 260 -27.59 -3.95 -2.97
N SER A 261 -27.96 -2.85 -2.34
CA SER A 261 -27.06 -2.13 -1.44
C SER A 261 -26.64 -3.02 -0.26
N ALA A 262 -25.43 -2.81 0.25
CA ALA A 262 -24.91 -3.50 1.41
C ALA A 262 -24.66 -2.50 2.55
N ILE A 263 -24.86 -2.97 3.78
CA ILE A 263 -24.37 -2.31 4.99
C ILE A 263 -23.38 -3.27 5.62
N ALA A 264 -22.16 -2.80 5.85
CA ALA A 264 -21.11 -3.61 6.45
C ALA A 264 -20.42 -2.87 7.60
N PRO A 265 -19.95 -3.57 8.63
CA PRO A 265 -19.06 -2.98 9.59
C PRO A 265 -17.75 -2.59 8.91
N TYR A 266 -17.15 -1.51 9.41
CA TYR A 266 -15.82 -1.05 9.06
C TYR A 266 -15.00 -0.92 10.33
N ALA A 267 -13.81 -1.45 10.34
CA ALA A 267 -12.89 -1.28 11.46
C ALA A 267 -11.45 -1.24 10.97
N GLU A 268 -10.65 -0.37 11.55
CA GLU A 268 -9.21 -0.31 11.35
C GLU A 268 -8.51 -0.02 12.69
N PHE A 269 -7.46 -0.75 12.96
CA PHE A 269 -6.60 -0.57 14.11
C PHE A 269 -5.15 -0.74 13.69
N SER A 270 -4.27 0.10 14.21
CA SER A 270 -2.85 -0.02 13.93
C SER A 270 -2.02 0.56 15.07
N GLY A 271 -0.82 0.06 15.18
CA GLY A 271 0.14 0.53 16.17
C GLY A 271 1.57 0.35 15.69
N LYS A 272 2.44 1.26 16.11
CA LYS A 272 3.88 1.15 15.89
C LYS A 272 4.59 1.37 17.19
N TYR A 273 5.54 0.54 17.49
CA TYR A 273 6.43 0.63 18.63
C TYR A 273 7.88 0.72 18.16
N ALA A 274 8.50 1.89 18.35
CA ALA A 274 9.92 2.12 18.10
C ALA A 274 10.69 1.87 19.42
N TYR A 275 11.24 0.68 19.60
CA TYR A 275 11.90 0.26 20.85
C TYR A 275 13.38 0.62 20.92
N ALA A 276 14.01 0.91 19.77
CA ALA A 276 15.38 1.42 19.71
C ALA A 276 15.56 2.29 18.45
N GLN A 277 16.75 2.88 18.30
CA GLN A 277 17.11 3.59 17.08
C GLN A 277 17.11 2.62 15.89
N ARG A 278 16.37 2.93 14.82
CA ARG A 278 16.16 2.07 13.65
C ARG A 278 15.44 0.74 13.93
N ALA A 279 14.92 0.53 15.15
CA ALA A 279 14.22 -0.68 15.53
C ALA A 279 12.75 -0.40 15.82
N PHE A 280 11.84 -1.07 15.12
CA PHE A 280 10.41 -0.90 15.36
C PHE A 280 9.62 -2.17 15.03
N VAL A 281 8.46 -2.25 15.64
CA VAL A 281 7.37 -3.14 15.25
C VAL A 281 6.20 -2.27 14.83
N LEU A 282 5.62 -2.56 13.68
CA LEU A 282 4.39 -1.97 13.17
C LEU A 282 3.40 -3.10 12.95
N GLY A 283 2.17 -2.96 13.42
CA GLY A 283 1.13 -3.93 13.16
C GLY A 283 -0.23 -3.27 13.01
N GLY A 284 -1.15 -3.98 12.40
CA GLY A 284 -2.51 -3.51 12.24
C GLY A 284 -3.48 -4.61 11.86
N VAL A 285 -4.76 -4.32 12.06
CA VAL A 285 -5.88 -5.14 11.63
C VAL A 285 -6.96 -4.22 11.06
N GLY A 286 -7.59 -4.64 9.96
CA GLY A 286 -8.69 -3.92 9.35
C GLY A 286 -9.74 -4.87 8.81
N TYR A 287 -10.99 -4.47 8.88
CA TYR A 287 -12.12 -5.17 8.27
C TYR A 287 -12.90 -4.20 7.38
N SER A 288 -13.09 -4.56 6.12
CA SER A 288 -13.73 -3.71 5.11
C SER A 288 -14.30 -4.51 3.94
N LEU A 289 -15.18 -3.86 3.16
CA LEU A 289 -15.53 -4.32 1.82
C LEU A 289 -14.47 -3.83 0.83
N GLU A 290 -13.91 -4.75 0.07
CA GLU A 290 -12.86 -4.48 -0.92
C GLU A 290 -13.37 -4.74 -2.34
N GLU A 291 -12.70 -4.14 -3.33
CA GLU A 291 -12.93 -4.49 -4.72
C GLU A 291 -12.36 -5.88 -5.03
N THR A 292 -13.10 -6.67 -5.80
CA THR A 292 -12.64 -7.96 -6.29
C THR A 292 -11.99 -7.84 -7.67
N SER A 293 -10.99 -8.66 -7.94
CA SER A 293 -10.38 -8.79 -9.27
C SER A 293 -11.29 -9.50 -10.28
N ASP A 294 -12.22 -10.34 -9.83
CA ASP A 294 -13.20 -11.05 -10.65
C ASP A 294 -14.59 -10.41 -10.52
N THR A 295 -14.74 -9.24 -11.11
CA THR A 295 -15.97 -8.46 -11.07
C THR A 295 -17.11 -9.07 -11.89
N ALA A 296 -16.86 -10.11 -12.67
CA ALA A 296 -17.89 -10.85 -13.40
C ALA A 296 -18.68 -11.77 -12.48
N ARG A 297 -18.00 -12.46 -11.56
CA ARG A 297 -18.60 -13.43 -10.63
C ARG A 297 -18.93 -12.86 -9.27
N PHE A 298 -18.18 -11.85 -8.80
CA PHE A 298 -18.31 -11.34 -7.44
C PHE A 298 -18.57 -9.83 -7.41
N ASN A 299 -19.31 -9.39 -6.40
CA ASN A 299 -19.59 -7.98 -6.15
C ASN A 299 -18.45 -7.30 -5.39
N ASP A 300 -18.08 -7.86 -4.27
CA ASP A 300 -17.09 -7.36 -3.33
C ASP A 300 -16.38 -8.53 -2.66
N SER A 301 -15.28 -8.22 -1.99
CA SER A 301 -14.61 -9.09 -1.04
C SER A 301 -14.78 -8.53 0.36
N GLN A 302 -15.37 -9.27 1.27
CA GLN A 302 -15.30 -8.97 2.71
C GLN A 302 -13.96 -9.44 3.22
N ALA A 303 -13.04 -8.54 3.52
CA ALA A 303 -11.69 -8.87 3.91
C ALA A 303 -11.37 -8.44 5.35
N LEU A 304 -10.83 -9.38 6.12
CA LEU A 304 -10.11 -9.08 7.35
C LEU A 304 -8.63 -9.09 7.04
N ARG A 305 -7.95 -7.96 7.20
CA ARG A 305 -6.51 -7.86 6.99
C ARG A 305 -5.78 -7.69 8.30
N ALA A 306 -4.82 -8.55 8.56
CA ALA A 306 -3.92 -8.40 9.69
C ALA A 306 -2.48 -8.40 9.17
N PHE A 307 -1.64 -7.53 9.72
CA PHE A 307 -0.23 -7.50 9.34
C PHE A 307 0.66 -7.13 10.52
N ILE A 308 1.90 -7.61 10.45
CA ILE A 308 2.98 -7.20 11.34
C ILE A 308 4.24 -6.99 10.52
N THR A 309 4.97 -5.92 10.80
CA THR A 309 6.28 -5.62 10.23
C THR A 309 7.26 -5.36 11.36
N LEU A 310 8.42 -5.99 11.30
CA LEU A 310 9.52 -5.81 12.23
C LEU A 310 10.73 -5.27 11.48
N GLN A 311 11.43 -4.31 12.06
CA GLN A 311 12.78 -3.95 11.68
C GLN A 311 13.68 -3.94 12.91
N HIS A 312 14.83 -4.61 12.83
CA HIS A 312 15.79 -4.70 13.91
C HIS A 312 17.24 -4.60 13.41
N PRO A 313 18.04 -3.65 13.89
CA PRO A 313 19.46 -3.62 13.61
C PRO A 313 20.19 -4.70 14.44
N LEU A 314 20.78 -5.68 13.75
CA LEU A 314 21.63 -6.69 14.39
C LEU A 314 22.98 -6.10 14.79
N THR A 315 23.48 -5.19 13.97
CA THR A 315 24.67 -4.39 14.20
C THR A 315 24.47 -2.98 13.64
N ALA A 316 25.45 -2.11 13.79
CA ALA A 316 25.43 -0.79 13.16
C ALA A 316 25.30 -0.85 11.62
N LEU A 317 25.78 -1.93 10.99
CA LEU A 317 25.82 -2.11 9.54
C LEU A 317 24.82 -3.15 9.03
N ILE A 318 24.26 -3.98 9.87
CA ILE A 318 23.35 -5.09 9.48
C ILE A 318 21.98 -4.86 10.08
N VAL A 319 20.96 -4.85 9.24
CA VAL A 319 19.56 -4.72 9.62
C VAL A 319 18.78 -5.91 9.08
N VAL A 320 17.98 -6.54 9.93
CA VAL A 320 16.98 -7.51 9.53
C VAL A 320 15.61 -6.84 9.54
N SER A 321 14.82 -7.09 8.51
CA SER A 321 13.41 -6.72 8.47
C SER A 321 12.57 -7.91 8.05
N GLY A 322 11.36 -7.98 8.60
CA GLY A 322 10.41 -9.03 8.28
C GLY A 322 8.98 -8.52 8.31
N SER A 323 8.14 -9.13 7.51
CA SER A 323 6.72 -8.83 7.47
C SER A 323 5.89 -10.09 7.29
N VAL A 324 4.74 -10.11 7.93
CA VAL A 324 3.71 -11.14 7.72
C VAL A 324 2.38 -10.42 7.55
N SER A 325 1.60 -10.83 6.55
CA SER A 325 0.20 -10.44 6.43
C SER A 325 -0.68 -11.67 6.25
N LEU A 326 -1.86 -11.57 6.84
CA LEU A 326 -2.93 -12.57 6.77
C LEU A 326 -4.21 -11.86 6.33
N GLU A 327 -4.85 -12.39 5.29
CA GLU A 327 -6.07 -11.83 4.74
C GLU A 327 -7.08 -12.96 4.46
N PRO A 328 -7.86 -13.42 5.47
CA PRO A 328 -9.07 -14.17 5.20
C PRO A 328 -10.12 -13.26 4.60
N SER A 329 -10.78 -13.73 3.56
CA SER A 329 -11.80 -12.99 2.84
C SER A 329 -12.93 -13.88 2.35
N THR A 330 -14.10 -13.27 2.15
CA THR A 330 -15.25 -13.91 1.51
C THR A 330 -15.64 -13.08 0.31
N LEU A 331 -15.52 -13.65 -0.87
CA LEU A 331 -15.94 -13.07 -2.13
C LEU A 331 -17.45 -13.24 -2.25
N GLN A 332 -18.19 -12.13 -2.29
CA GLN A 332 -19.64 -12.11 -2.35
C GLN A 332 -20.13 -12.40 -3.76
N GLY A 333 -20.80 -13.53 -3.96
CA GLY A 333 -21.34 -13.95 -5.25
C GLY A 333 -22.34 -12.97 -5.85
N ARG A 334 -22.22 -12.70 -7.13
CA ARG A 334 -23.11 -11.84 -7.91
C ARG A 334 -24.30 -12.63 -8.43
N ARG A 335 -25.52 -12.06 -8.34
CA ARG A 335 -26.73 -12.61 -8.99
C ARG A 335 -27.02 -14.09 -8.67
N GLY A 336 -26.87 -14.47 -7.40
CA GLY A 336 -27.15 -15.83 -6.94
C GLY A 336 -26.02 -16.84 -7.16
N GLN A 337 -24.84 -16.38 -7.55
CA GLN A 337 -23.61 -17.17 -7.45
C GLN A 337 -23.26 -17.44 -5.98
N ALA A 338 -22.69 -18.60 -5.71
CA ALA A 338 -22.21 -18.92 -4.36
C ALA A 338 -21.04 -18.02 -3.95
N ASP A 339 -20.99 -17.69 -2.67
CA ASP A 339 -19.82 -17.04 -2.08
C ASP A 339 -18.63 -17.99 -2.09
N VAL A 340 -17.41 -17.43 -2.13
CA VAL A 340 -16.15 -18.16 -2.11
C VAL A 340 -15.29 -17.65 -0.98
N SER A 341 -14.85 -18.55 -0.11
CA SER A 341 -13.90 -18.23 0.96
C SER A 341 -12.47 -18.38 0.47
N GLU A 342 -11.62 -17.46 0.91
CA GLU A 342 -10.22 -17.41 0.50
C GLU A 342 -9.36 -16.88 1.66
N THR A 343 -8.16 -17.42 1.81
CA THR A 343 -7.19 -16.91 2.78
C THR A 343 -5.85 -16.69 2.10
N THR A 344 -5.38 -15.45 2.12
CA THR A 344 -4.06 -15.09 1.59
C THR A 344 -3.09 -14.85 2.74
N VAL A 345 -1.91 -15.47 2.66
CA VAL A 345 -0.78 -15.26 3.58
C VAL A 345 0.41 -14.79 2.77
N ARG A 346 1.04 -13.70 3.20
CA ARG A 346 2.29 -13.22 2.62
C ARG A 346 3.31 -13.04 3.73
N THR A 347 4.52 -13.53 3.50
CA THR A 347 5.63 -13.43 4.44
C THR A 347 6.87 -13.00 3.69
N GLY A 348 7.59 -12.04 4.21
CA GLY A 348 8.86 -11.58 3.65
C GLY A 348 9.91 -11.38 4.74
N VAL A 349 11.15 -11.73 4.46
CA VAL A 349 12.31 -11.45 5.30
C VAL A 349 13.42 -10.88 4.45
N THR A 350 14.05 -9.81 4.91
CA THR A 350 15.20 -9.19 4.24
C THR A 350 16.32 -8.98 5.25
N LEU A 351 17.52 -9.37 4.86
CA LEU A 351 18.76 -9.03 5.51
C LEU A 351 19.47 -7.96 4.70
N SER A 352 19.73 -6.80 5.29
CA SER A 352 20.38 -5.65 4.68
C SER A 352 21.74 -5.41 5.31
N TYR A 353 22.76 -5.16 4.48
CA TYR A 353 24.11 -4.84 4.89
C TYR A 353 24.57 -3.52 4.25
N LEU A 354 24.98 -2.57 5.07
CA LEU A 354 25.45 -1.24 4.68
C LEU A 354 26.99 -1.14 4.88
N PRO A 355 27.81 -1.68 3.95
CA PRO A 355 29.26 -1.67 4.09
C PRO A 355 29.83 -0.25 4.12
N THR A 356 29.17 0.65 3.43
CA THR A 356 29.48 2.09 3.44
C THR A 356 28.16 2.89 3.37
N PRO A 357 28.18 4.19 3.69
CA PRO A 357 26.99 5.02 3.54
C PRO A 357 26.42 5.09 2.11
N LYS A 358 27.21 4.74 1.09
CA LYS A 358 26.80 4.79 -0.33
C LYS A 358 26.34 3.44 -0.87
N TRP A 359 26.52 2.34 -0.15
CA TRP A 359 26.18 1.01 -0.60
C TRP A 359 25.22 0.32 0.34
N LEU A 360 24.17 -0.25 -0.23
CA LEU A 360 23.24 -1.16 0.43
C LEU A 360 23.24 -2.48 -0.33
N LEU A 361 23.58 -3.56 0.33
CA LEU A 361 23.44 -4.92 -0.15
C LEU A 361 22.26 -5.56 0.60
N ALA A 362 21.39 -6.27 -0.09
CA ALA A 362 20.29 -6.95 0.59
C ALA A 362 20.01 -8.31 -0.04
N ALA A 363 19.60 -9.26 0.81
CA ALA A 363 19.08 -10.55 0.41
C ALA A 363 17.67 -10.71 0.99
N SER A 364 16.71 -11.15 0.19
CA SER A 364 15.33 -11.35 0.63
C SER A 364 14.75 -12.70 0.22
N VAL A 365 13.78 -13.13 1.01
CA VAL A 365 12.91 -14.27 0.72
C VAL A 365 11.47 -13.81 0.93
N ASP A 366 10.63 -14.02 -0.07
CA ASP A 366 9.20 -13.73 -0.01
C ASP A 366 8.40 -15.01 -0.32
N LEU A 367 7.37 -15.25 0.47
CA LEU A 367 6.46 -16.38 0.37
C LEU A 367 5.03 -15.85 0.26
N ASP A 368 4.37 -16.16 -0.85
CA ASP A 368 2.96 -15.84 -1.07
C ASP A 368 2.16 -17.14 -1.16
N ARG A 369 1.08 -17.24 -0.42
CA ARG A 369 0.14 -18.35 -0.45
C ARG A 369 -1.28 -17.82 -0.42
N ALA A 370 -2.13 -18.32 -1.32
CA ALA A 370 -3.57 -18.16 -1.26
C ALA A 370 -4.21 -19.55 -1.33
N ASP A 371 -5.07 -19.85 -0.38
CA ASP A 371 -5.91 -21.04 -0.34
C ASP A 371 -7.37 -20.57 -0.50
N SER A 372 -8.08 -21.11 -1.48
CA SER A 372 -9.44 -20.74 -1.85
C SER A 372 -10.30 -21.97 -2.06
N ASP A 373 -11.62 -21.85 -1.74
CA ASP A 373 -12.62 -22.88 -2.10
C ASP A 373 -12.74 -23.05 -3.61
N ASP A 374 -12.36 -22.02 -4.38
CA ASP A 374 -12.22 -22.10 -5.84
C ASP A 374 -10.76 -22.44 -6.19
N ALA A 375 -10.52 -23.70 -6.58
CA ALA A 375 -9.19 -24.23 -6.84
C ALA A 375 -8.37 -23.43 -7.86
N VAL A 376 -8.99 -22.75 -8.82
CA VAL A 376 -8.28 -21.93 -9.82
C VAL A 376 -7.70 -20.64 -9.23
N ARG A 377 -8.09 -20.30 -8.03
CA ARG A 377 -7.62 -19.12 -7.29
C ARG A 377 -6.50 -19.45 -6.30
N ASN A 378 -6.17 -20.73 -6.13
CA ASN A 378 -5.05 -21.12 -5.27
C ASN A 378 -3.73 -20.59 -5.81
N LEU A 379 -2.86 -20.19 -4.91
CA LEU A 379 -1.55 -19.64 -5.25
C LEU A 379 -0.49 -20.17 -4.27
N ARG A 380 0.65 -20.56 -4.83
CA ARG A 380 1.89 -20.74 -4.07
C ARG A 380 3.03 -20.11 -4.86
N ARG A 381 3.78 -19.22 -4.23
CA ARG A 381 4.89 -18.51 -4.84
C ARG A 381 6.00 -18.30 -3.83
N THR A 382 7.22 -18.56 -4.25
CA THR A 382 8.43 -18.27 -3.49
C THR A 382 9.36 -17.44 -4.35
N ARG A 383 9.88 -16.34 -3.78
CA ARG A 383 10.87 -15.50 -4.44
C ARG A 383 12.09 -15.36 -3.54
N PHE A 384 13.26 -15.55 -4.15
CA PHE A 384 14.55 -15.21 -3.56
C PHE A 384 15.17 -14.07 -4.33
N SER A 385 15.71 -13.09 -3.67
CA SER A 385 16.44 -12.02 -4.36
C SER A 385 17.71 -11.60 -3.62
N VAL A 386 18.71 -11.18 -4.39
CA VAL A 386 19.88 -10.49 -3.92
C VAL A 386 20.00 -9.21 -4.71
N ASN A 387 20.21 -8.10 -4.03
CA ASN A 387 20.35 -6.80 -4.68
C ASN A 387 21.49 -5.97 -4.10
N ALA A 388 22.00 -5.08 -4.93
CA ALA A 388 22.97 -4.06 -4.57
C ALA A 388 22.44 -2.70 -5.02
N THR A 389 22.42 -1.73 -4.13
CA THR A 389 22.03 -0.35 -4.42
C THR A 389 23.21 0.57 -4.12
N ARG A 390 23.53 1.46 -5.06
CA ARG A 390 24.51 2.52 -4.88
C ARG A 390 23.83 3.88 -4.97
N SER A 391 24.11 4.73 -3.98
CA SER A 391 23.71 6.15 -3.95
C SER A 391 24.88 7.05 -4.34
N PHE A 392 24.59 8.11 -5.11
CA PHE A 392 25.57 9.07 -5.64
C PHE A 392 25.32 10.48 -5.12
#